data_f16ded403fcae9673b1839965ff99ce6
#
_entry.id   f16ded403fcae9673b1839965ff99ce6
#
_cell.length_a   1.000
_cell.length_b   1.000
_cell.length_c   1.000
_cell.angle_alpha   90.00
_cell.angle_beta   90.00
_cell.angle_gamma   90.00
#
_symmetry.space_group_name_H-M   'P 1'
#
loop_
_entity.id
_entity.type
_entity.pdbx_description
1 polymer ?
#
loop_
_entity_poly.entity_id
_entity_poly.type
_entity_poly.pdbx_seq_one_letter_code
_entity_poly.pdbx_strand_id
1 'polypeptide(L)'
;MTHLTYLEAAVIGLVQGVSEMFPVSSLGHSVLIPALVGGSWARDLNVASAESPYLAFVVGLHVATALALLIYFWRDWVRIIGGFFSSVRDRRVHTDDQRLAWMIILATIPVGIAGLAFEHAFRVIFGKPVLAGIFLAVNGVILIAGERYRTRASLAADAAIATAREPAELMVTAGRSAGGPSEGQRERAAAVQADLRLATMSYPRAVSVGAAQILALLAGISRDGVTIVAGLMQGLSREDAARFAFLLATPVILAAGALKIPDLLGPLGNGIRGQILLGSVLSGIGAYLSVRFLLRYLRTRTLTPFGVYCLIAGLASIAYLGVVQ
;
A
#
# COMPACT_ATOMS: atom_id res chain seq x y z
N MET A 1 3.28 26.73 -20.89
CA MET A 1 2.14 25.89 -20.48
C MET A 1 2.62 24.46 -20.51
N THR A 2 2.59 23.77 -19.37
CA THR A 2 2.93 22.34 -19.27
C THR A 2 1.84 21.54 -19.96
N HIS A 3 2.17 20.78 -20.98
CA HIS A 3 1.23 20.00 -21.77
C HIS A 3 1.34 18.52 -21.38
N LEU A 4 0.57 18.08 -20.39
CA LEU A 4 0.43 16.66 -20.13
C LEU A 4 -0.19 15.97 -21.37
N THR A 5 0.53 15.08 -22.01
CA THR A 5 0.03 14.31 -23.16
C THR A 5 -0.79 13.10 -22.71
N TYR A 6 -1.65 12.58 -23.59
CA TYR A 6 -2.39 11.34 -23.30
C TYR A 6 -1.48 10.12 -23.13
N LEU A 7 -0.32 10.09 -23.81
CA LEU A 7 0.67 9.02 -23.63
C LEU A 7 1.28 9.06 -22.22
N GLU A 8 1.72 10.24 -21.77
CA GLU A 8 2.24 10.43 -20.42
C GLU A 8 1.19 10.05 -19.37
N ALA A 9 -0.06 10.49 -19.55
CA ALA A 9 -1.16 10.16 -18.67
C ALA A 9 -1.43 8.64 -18.62
N ALA A 10 -1.38 7.95 -19.75
CA ALA A 10 -1.59 6.51 -19.81
C ALA A 10 -0.45 5.74 -19.12
N VAL A 11 0.80 6.08 -19.41
CA VAL A 11 1.97 5.41 -18.83
C VAL A 11 2.04 5.65 -17.33
N ILE A 12 1.94 6.90 -16.89
CA ILE A 12 1.99 7.23 -15.45
C ILE A 12 0.78 6.66 -14.72
N GLY A 13 -0.42 6.65 -15.33
CA GLY A 13 -1.60 6.04 -14.76
C GLY A 13 -1.43 4.54 -14.49
N LEU A 14 -0.91 3.78 -15.47
CA LEU A 14 -0.60 2.36 -15.30
C LEU A 14 0.49 2.13 -14.25
N VAL A 15 1.58 2.87 -14.32
CA VAL A 15 2.67 2.80 -13.35
C VAL A 15 2.14 3.07 -11.94
N GLN A 16 1.35 4.13 -11.76
CA GLN A 16 0.73 4.47 -10.47
C GLN A 16 -0.13 3.30 -9.96
N GLY A 17 -1.06 2.78 -10.77
CA GLY A 17 -1.96 1.72 -10.33
C GLY A 17 -1.21 0.45 -9.91
N VAL A 18 -0.15 0.09 -10.62
CA VAL A 18 0.67 -1.08 -10.28
C VAL A 18 1.55 -0.81 -9.06
N SER A 19 2.33 0.27 -9.09
CA SER A 19 3.33 0.56 -8.06
C SER A 19 2.72 1.05 -6.74
N GLU A 20 1.48 1.53 -6.73
CA GLU A 20 0.76 1.89 -5.51
C GLU A 20 0.48 0.67 -4.64
N MET A 21 0.03 -0.43 -5.27
CA MET A 21 -0.31 -1.66 -4.56
C MET A 21 0.91 -2.54 -4.30
N PHE A 22 1.90 -2.50 -5.18
CA PHE A 22 3.14 -3.23 -4.98
C PHE A 22 4.04 -2.50 -3.98
N PRO A 23 4.83 -3.22 -3.17
CA PRO A 23 5.69 -2.60 -2.17
C PRO A 23 6.94 -1.92 -2.78
N VAL A 24 6.74 -1.12 -3.87
CA VAL A 24 7.83 -0.53 -4.67
C VAL A 24 7.81 1.00 -4.75
N SER A 25 6.89 1.67 -4.05
CA SER A 25 6.74 3.14 -4.01
C SER A 25 6.27 3.81 -5.30
N SER A 26 4.97 4.08 -5.41
CA SER A 26 4.37 4.82 -6.53
C SER A 26 4.91 6.26 -6.63
N LEU A 27 5.00 6.96 -5.51
CA LEU A 27 5.54 8.32 -5.47
C LEU A 27 7.00 8.35 -5.93
N GLY A 28 7.82 7.37 -5.54
CA GLY A 28 9.19 7.24 -6.03
C GLY A 28 9.24 7.13 -7.56
N HIS A 29 8.39 6.29 -8.15
CA HIS A 29 8.31 6.13 -9.60
C HIS A 29 7.80 7.38 -10.31
N SER A 30 6.81 8.08 -9.73
CA SER A 30 6.29 9.34 -10.27
C SER A 30 7.34 10.47 -10.28
N VAL A 31 8.35 10.40 -9.43
CA VAL A 31 9.50 11.32 -9.42
C VAL A 31 10.62 10.84 -10.34
N LEU A 32 10.95 9.54 -10.28
CA LEU A 32 12.10 8.99 -11.00
C LEU A 32 11.87 8.84 -12.49
N ILE A 33 10.70 8.37 -12.94
CA ILE A 33 10.44 8.13 -14.37
C ILE A 33 10.57 9.40 -15.19
N PRO A 34 9.94 10.54 -14.84
CA PRO A 34 10.14 11.77 -15.56
C PRO A 34 11.59 12.23 -15.59
N ALA A 35 12.31 12.10 -14.48
CA ALA A 35 13.71 12.51 -14.37
C ALA A 35 14.65 11.63 -15.24
N LEU A 36 14.37 10.33 -15.35
CA LEU A 36 15.16 9.39 -16.14
C LEU A 36 14.87 9.49 -17.65
N VAL A 37 13.61 9.74 -18.02
CA VAL A 37 13.22 9.95 -19.43
C VAL A 37 13.76 11.28 -19.94
N GLY A 38 13.79 12.32 -19.08
CA GLY A 38 14.29 13.65 -19.45
C GLY A 38 13.35 14.41 -20.41
N GLY A 39 13.88 15.45 -21.07
CA GLY A 39 13.17 16.20 -22.10
C GLY A 39 11.85 16.84 -21.65
N SER A 40 10.74 16.60 -22.36
CA SER A 40 9.41 17.10 -22.01
C SER A 40 8.89 16.47 -20.72
N TRP A 41 9.13 15.19 -20.50
CA TRP A 41 8.69 14.46 -19.29
C TRP A 41 9.23 15.11 -18.01
N ALA A 42 10.51 15.46 -17.97
CA ALA A 42 11.10 16.10 -16.78
C ALA A 42 10.53 17.50 -16.51
N ARG A 43 10.10 18.22 -17.57
CA ARG A 43 9.50 19.56 -17.44
C ARG A 43 8.03 19.51 -17.07
N ASP A 44 7.27 18.64 -17.74
CA ASP A 44 5.82 18.63 -17.71
C ASP A 44 5.30 17.81 -16.51
N LEU A 45 6.07 16.82 -16.04
CA LEU A 45 5.74 15.91 -14.96
C LEU A 45 6.52 16.23 -13.65
N ASN A 46 6.57 17.50 -13.27
CA ASN A 46 7.28 17.94 -12.07
C ASN A 46 6.32 18.08 -10.88
N VAL A 47 6.47 17.24 -9.86
CA VAL A 47 5.67 17.26 -8.62
C VAL A 47 6.12 18.33 -7.63
N ALA A 48 7.32 18.92 -7.79
CA ALA A 48 7.89 19.85 -6.82
C ALA A 48 7.27 21.26 -6.91
N SER A 49 6.63 21.63 -8.02
CA SER A 49 5.98 22.94 -8.15
C SER A 49 4.60 22.93 -7.46
N ALA A 50 4.33 23.94 -6.64
CA ALA A 50 3.11 24.04 -5.84
C ALA A 50 1.81 24.16 -6.68
N GLU A 51 1.91 24.69 -7.89
CA GLU A 51 0.81 24.90 -8.85
C GLU A 51 0.96 24.04 -10.10
N SER A 52 1.49 22.82 -9.96
CA SER A 52 1.67 21.92 -11.10
C SER A 52 0.36 21.21 -11.46
N PRO A 53 -0.11 21.29 -12.74
CA PRO A 53 -1.19 20.44 -13.24
C PRO A 53 -0.90 18.95 -13.06
N TYR A 54 0.37 18.57 -13.05
CA TYR A 54 0.80 17.20 -12.78
C TYR A 54 0.49 16.77 -11.35
N LEU A 55 0.59 17.65 -10.37
CA LEU A 55 0.19 17.34 -8.99
C LEU A 55 -1.31 17.01 -8.91
N ALA A 56 -2.16 17.80 -9.58
CA ALA A 56 -3.59 17.53 -9.67
C ALA A 56 -3.86 16.17 -10.36
N PHE A 57 -3.14 15.89 -11.43
CA PHE A 57 -3.21 14.59 -12.12
C PHE A 57 -2.85 13.43 -11.18
N VAL A 58 -1.72 13.48 -10.47
CA VAL A 58 -1.29 12.43 -9.54
C VAL A 58 -2.32 12.22 -8.42
N VAL A 59 -2.93 13.27 -7.91
CA VAL A 59 -4.03 13.16 -6.93
C VAL A 59 -5.21 12.37 -7.50
N GLY A 60 -5.61 12.65 -8.74
CA GLY A 60 -6.66 11.90 -9.42
C GLY A 60 -6.34 10.40 -9.51
N LEU A 61 -5.09 10.06 -9.81
CA LEU A 61 -4.62 8.67 -9.85
C LEU A 61 -4.73 7.99 -8.47
N HIS A 62 -4.35 8.68 -7.39
CA HIS A 62 -4.47 8.13 -6.03
C HIS A 62 -5.93 7.92 -5.64
N VAL A 63 -6.83 8.84 -5.96
CA VAL A 63 -8.27 8.65 -5.72
C VAL A 63 -8.77 7.42 -6.46
N ALA A 64 -8.36 7.22 -7.72
CA ALA A 64 -8.75 6.05 -8.49
C ALA A 64 -8.23 4.73 -7.89
N THR A 65 -6.99 4.71 -7.36
CA THR A 65 -6.46 3.54 -6.65
C THR A 65 -7.21 3.26 -5.34
N ALA A 66 -7.60 4.29 -4.60
CA ALA A 66 -8.41 4.13 -3.38
C ALA A 66 -9.81 3.59 -3.70
N LEU A 67 -10.44 4.06 -4.79
CA LEU A 67 -11.72 3.51 -5.26
C LEU A 67 -11.57 2.04 -5.69
N ALA A 68 -10.47 1.67 -6.33
CA ALA A 68 -10.19 0.27 -6.67
C ALA A 68 -10.08 -0.61 -5.41
N LEU A 69 -9.43 -0.13 -4.34
CA LEU A 69 -9.40 -0.81 -3.04
C LEU A 69 -10.79 -0.93 -2.41
N LEU A 70 -11.60 0.14 -2.46
CA LEU A 70 -12.98 0.09 -1.97
C LEU A 70 -13.81 -0.94 -2.74
N ILE A 71 -13.67 -0.99 -4.06
CA ILE A 71 -14.35 -1.98 -4.91
C ILE A 71 -13.88 -3.39 -4.59
N TYR A 72 -12.57 -3.60 -4.42
CA TYR A 72 -12.03 -4.91 -4.10
C TYR A 72 -12.48 -5.40 -2.73
N PHE A 73 -12.41 -4.54 -1.70
CA PHE A 73 -12.77 -4.84 -0.31
C PHE A 73 -14.18 -4.37 0.07
N TRP A 74 -15.11 -4.16 -0.87
CA TRP A 74 -16.39 -3.52 -0.61
C TRP A 74 -17.21 -4.22 0.48
N ARG A 75 -17.19 -5.55 0.51
CA ARG A 75 -17.90 -6.33 1.53
C ARG A 75 -17.27 -6.19 2.91
N ASP A 76 -15.95 -6.12 2.96
CA ASP A 76 -15.22 -5.93 4.20
C ASP A 76 -15.49 -4.53 4.73
N TRP A 77 -15.50 -3.52 3.85
CA TRP A 77 -15.84 -2.15 4.23
C TRP A 77 -17.28 -2.02 4.73
N VAL A 78 -18.25 -2.70 4.14
CA VAL A 78 -19.64 -2.71 4.65
C VAL A 78 -19.69 -3.28 6.09
N ARG A 79 -18.99 -4.38 6.37
CA ARG A 79 -18.91 -4.98 7.71
C ARG A 79 -18.18 -4.06 8.70
N ILE A 80 -17.01 -3.54 8.32
CA ILE A 80 -16.19 -2.67 9.16
C ILE A 80 -16.94 -1.38 9.51
N ILE A 81 -17.56 -0.73 8.53
CA ILE A 81 -18.37 0.49 8.75
C ILE A 81 -19.59 0.16 9.62
N GLY A 82 -20.30 -0.93 9.34
CA GLY A 82 -21.41 -1.41 10.18
C GLY A 82 -20.97 -1.69 11.61
N GLY A 83 -19.78 -2.31 11.78
CA GLY A 83 -19.15 -2.55 13.07
C GLY A 83 -18.85 -1.24 13.82
N PHE A 84 -18.30 -0.25 13.13
CA PHE A 84 -18.05 1.07 13.73
C PHE A 84 -19.34 1.68 14.28
N PHE A 85 -20.39 1.81 13.46
CA PHE A 85 -21.64 2.44 13.90
C PHE A 85 -22.34 1.65 15.01
N SER A 86 -22.31 0.31 14.96
CA SER A 86 -22.87 -0.50 16.04
C SER A 86 -22.10 -0.33 17.36
N SER A 87 -20.76 -0.24 17.31
CA SER A 87 -19.95 -0.02 18.51
C SER A 87 -20.21 1.33 19.17
N VAL A 88 -20.41 2.38 18.34
CA VAL A 88 -20.75 3.74 18.84
C VAL A 88 -22.13 3.74 19.47
N ARG A 89 -23.13 3.11 18.81
CA ARG A 89 -24.50 3.00 19.35
C ARG A 89 -24.53 2.23 20.67
N ASP A 90 -23.85 1.10 20.72
CA ASP A 90 -23.87 0.19 21.87
C ASP A 90 -22.86 0.62 22.95
N ARG A 91 -22.02 1.63 22.66
CA ARG A 91 -20.93 2.17 23.52
C ARG A 91 -19.98 1.07 24.01
N ARG A 92 -19.78 0.03 23.24
CA ARG A 92 -18.95 -1.14 23.57
C ARG A 92 -18.38 -1.76 22.29
N VAL A 93 -17.27 -2.50 22.46
CA VAL A 93 -16.62 -3.26 21.40
C VAL A 93 -16.68 -4.73 21.75
N HIS A 94 -17.57 -5.47 21.11
CA HIS A 94 -17.83 -6.88 21.37
C HIS A 94 -17.51 -7.80 20.20
N THR A 95 -17.58 -7.29 18.96
CA THR A 95 -17.36 -8.08 17.76
C THR A 95 -16.01 -7.76 17.12
N ASP A 96 -15.50 -8.71 16.32
CA ASP A 96 -14.24 -8.56 15.61
C ASP A 96 -14.30 -7.44 14.56
N ASP A 97 -15.44 -7.25 13.87
CA ASP A 97 -15.65 -6.15 12.93
C ASP A 97 -15.62 -4.78 13.65
N GLN A 98 -16.21 -4.67 14.84
CA GLN A 98 -16.12 -3.47 15.67
C GLN A 98 -14.67 -3.18 16.07
N ARG A 99 -13.95 -4.21 16.49
CA ARG A 99 -12.56 -4.11 16.90
C ARG A 99 -11.65 -3.73 15.75
N LEU A 100 -11.84 -4.34 14.57
CA LEU A 100 -11.08 -4.03 13.36
C LEU A 100 -11.32 -2.58 12.90
N ALA A 101 -12.56 -2.08 12.97
CA ALA A 101 -12.89 -0.69 12.66
C ALA A 101 -12.07 0.29 13.53
N TRP A 102 -12.05 0.09 14.84
CA TRP A 102 -11.28 0.94 15.75
C TRP A 102 -9.77 0.79 15.56
N MET A 103 -9.28 -0.41 15.24
CA MET A 103 -7.86 -0.60 14.93
C MET A 103 -7.44 0.19 13.69
N ILE A 104 -8.26 0.18 12.63
CA ILE A 104 -7.98 0.95 11.41
C ILE A 104 -7.96 2.44 11.72
N ILE A 105 -8.96 2.96 12.45
CA ILE A 105 -9.03 4.37 12.84
C ILE A 105 -7.79 4.77 13.65
N LEU A 106 -7.50 4.05 14.73
CA LEU A 106 -6.38 4.37 15.61
C LEU A 106 -5.02 4.25 14.91
N ALA A 107 -4.86 3.24 14.05
CA ALA A 107 -3.63 3.04 13.29
C ALA A 107 -3.42 4.09 12.18
N THR A 108 -4.48 4.77 11.73
CA THR A 108 -4.40 5.85 10.72
C THR A 108 -4.00 7.19 11.34
N ILE A 109 -4.27 7.42 12.63
CA ILE A 109 -4.00 8.69 13.30
C ILE A 109 -2.53 9.13 13.20
N PRO A 110 -1.51 8.29 13.48
CA PRO A 110 -0.12 8.72 13.45
C PRO A 110 0.31 9.26 12.08
N VAL A 111 -0.03 8.56 10.99
CA VAL A 111 0.32 8.99 9.63
C VAL A 111 -0.49 10.22 9.21
N GLY A 112 -1.75 10.34 9.64
CA GLY A 112 -2.57 11.52 9.39
C GLY A 112 -1.98 12.77 10.02
N ILE A 113 -1.59 12.71 11.29
CA ILE A 113 -0.93 13.83 12.00
C ILE A 113 0.41 14.17 11.33
N ALA A 114 1.25 13.17 11.05
CA ALA A 114 2.54 13.40 10.42
C ALA A 114 2.40 13.98 9.00
N GLY A 115 1.43 13.48 8.22
CA GLY A 115 1.15 13.99 6.88
C GLY A 115 0.75 15.46 6.88
N LEU A 116 -0.18 15.84 7.77
CA LEU A 116 -0.61 17.24 7.89
C LEU A 116 0.50 18.16 8.45
N ALA A 117 1.26 17.69 9.44
CA ALA A 117 2.30 18.50 10.08
C ALA A 117 3.51 18.77 9.18
N PHE A 118 3.87 17.80 8.33
CA PHE A 118 5.11 17.82 7.56
C PHE A 118 4.92 17.84 6.05
N GLU A 119 3.68 17.99 5.53
CA GLU A 119 3.39 17.94 4.08
C GLU A 119 4.33 18.81 3.25
N HIS A 120 4.52 20.09 3.68
CA HIS A 120 5.37 21.03 2.94
C HIS A 120 6.84 20.60 2.93
N ALA A 121 7.38 20.18 4.07
CA ALA A 121 8.78 19.74 4.18
C ALA A 121 9.04 18.49 3.31
N PHE A 122 8.13 17.53 3.35
CA PHE A 122 8.25 16.31 2.55
C PHE A 122 8.17 16.59 1.05
N ARG A 123 7.30 17.50 0.62
CA ARG A 123 7.16 17.88 -0.79
C ARG A 123 8.42 18.54 -1.33
N VAL A 124 8.97 19.52 -0.63
CA VAL A 124 10.10 20.34 -1.10
C VAL A 124 11.42 19.59 -1.00
N ILE A 125 11.67 18.91 0.13
CA ILE A 125 12.96 18.28 0.40
C ILE A 125 13.07 16.93 -0.33
N PHE A 126 12.02 16.12 -0.29
CA PHE A 126 12.08 14.72 -0.74
C PHE A 126 11.53 14.48 -2.16
N GLY A 127 11.01 15.52 -2.84
CA GLY A 127 10.64 15.47 -4.27
C GLY A 127 11.85 15.45 -5.23
N LYS A 128 13.09 15.44 -4.72
CA LYS A 128 14.30 15.41 -5.55
C LYS A 128 14.57 13.99 -6.07
N PRO A 129 14.84 13.80 -7.39
CA PRO A 129 15.00 12.48 -7.98
C PRO A 129 16.10 11.62 -7.36
N VAL A 130 17.26 12.21 -7.02
CA VAL A 130 18.36 11.47 -6.37
C VAL A 130 17.93 10.94 -5.01
N LEU A 131 17.21 11.74 -4.20
CA LEU A 131 16.70 11.30 -2.90
C LEU A 131 15.63 10.20 -3.06
N ALA A 132 14.76 10.31 -4.06
CA ALA A 132 13.80 9.26 -4.36
C ALA A 132 14.48 7.94 -4.73
N GLY A 133 15.59 7.99 -5.49
CA GLY A 133 16.43 6.82 -5.78
C GLY A 133 17.05 6.20 -4.52
N ILE A 134 17.61 7.04 -3.63
CA ILE A 134 18.18 6.59 -2.35
C ILE A 134 17.11 5.91 -1.49
N PHE A 135 15.94 6.54 -1.32
CA PHE A 135 14.86 5.98 -0.53
C PHE A 135 14.26 4.72 -1.17
N LEU A 136 14.24 4.64 -2.51
CA LEU A 136 13.82 3.40 -3.18
C LEU A 136 14.80 2.25 -2.89
N ALA A 137 16.11 2.50 -2.89
CA ALA A 137 17.10 1.50 -2.49
C ALA A 137 16.95 1.11 -1.01
N VAL A 138 16.72 2.09 -0.12
CA VAL A 138 16.42 1.85 1.31
C VAL A 138 15.14 1.03 1.47
N ASN A 139 14.10 1.30 0.70
CA ASN A 139 12.87 0.49 0.68
C ASN A 139 13.20 -0.97 0.34
N GLY A 140 14.06 -1.21 -0.65
CA GLY A 140 14.54 -2.54 -0.99
C GLY A 140 15.20 -3.26 0.19
N VAL A 141 16.07 -2.56 0.93
CA VAL A 141 16.70 -3.09 2.15
C VAL A 141 15.66 -3.43 3.22
N ILE A 142 14.69 -2.54 3.46
CA ILE A 142 13.61 -2.75 4.44
C ILE A 142 12.81 -4.01 4.11
N LEU A 143 12.41 -4.21 2.85
CA LEU A 143 11.65 -5.38 2.42
C LEU A 143 12.43 -6.68 2.60
N ILE A 144 13.71 -6.70 2.21
CA ILE A 144 14.58 -7.88 2.35
C ILE A 144 14.86 -8.18 3.83
N ALA A 145 15.12 -7.16 4.63
CA ALA A 145 15.36 -7.32 6.06
C ALA A 145 14.12 -7.83 6.80
N GLY A 146 12.95 -7.25 6.51
CA GLY A 146 11.68 -7.68 7.09
C GLY A 146 11.35 -9.15 6.75
N GLU A 147 11.59 -9.55 5.51
CA GLU A 147 11.39 -10.94 5.08
C GLU A 147 12.36 -11.91 5.79
N ARG A 148 13.63 -11.54 5.90
CA ARG A 148 14.62 -12.34 6.63
C ARG A 148 14.30 -12.46 8.12
N TYR A 149 13.85 -11.37 8.75
CA TYR A 149 13.42 -11.38 10.15
C TYR A 149 12.28 -12.38 10.35
N ARG A 150 11.23 -12.31 9.54
CA ARG A 150 10.09 -13.22 9.61
C ARG A 150 10.51 -14.68 9.43
N THR A 151 11.35 -14.97 8.42
CA THR A 151 11.81 -16.34 8.17
C THR A 151 12.58 -16.91 9.36
N ARG A 152 13.44 -16.11 9.99
CA ARG A 152 14.15 -16.53 11.21
C ARG A 152 13.21 -16.78 12.39
N ALA A 153 12.22 -15.89 12.57
CA ALA A 153 11.23 -16.03 13.65
C ALA A 153 10.37 -17.30 13.46
N SER A 154 9.96 -17.63 12.22
CA SER A 154 9.21 -18.86 11.94
C SER A 154 10.04 -20.12 12.21
N LEU A 155 11.30 -20.15 11.75
CA LEU A 155 12.19 -21.28 11.99
C LEU A 155 12.47 -21.49 13.50
N ALA A 156 12.61 -20.40 14.26
CA ALA A 156 12.77 -20.50 15.71
C ALA A 156 11.52 -21.05 16.41
N ALA A 157 10.35 -20.62 15.96
CA ALA A 157 9.07 -21.14 16.48
C ALA A 157 8.87 -22.62 16.15
N ASP A 158 9.17 -23.04 14.91
CA ASP A 158 9.08 -24.43 14.49
C ASP A 158 10.07 -25.32 15.26
N ALA A 159 11.30 -24.86 15.51
CA ALA A 159 12.29 -25.54 16.33
C ALA A 159 11.82 -25.69 17.79
N ALA A 160 11.24 -24.64 18.37
CA ALA A 160 10.68 -24.68 19.73
C ALA A 160 9.52 -25.68 19.85
N ILE A 161 8.65 -25.75 18.83
CA ILE A 161 7.55 -26.72 18.78
C ILE A 161 8.10 -28.16 18.62
N ALA A 162 9.11 -28.36 17.79
CA ALA A 162 9.73 -29.66 17.59
C ALA A 162 10.40 -30.19 18.87
N THR A 163 11.00 -29.31 19.67
CA THR A 163 11.59 -29.68 20.96
C THR A 163 10.55 -29.93 22.06
N ALA A 164 9.35 -29.34 21.93
CA ALA A 164 8.26 -29.49 22.91
C ALA A 164 7.34 -30.70 22.62
N ARG A 165 7.44 -31.31 21.45
CA ARG A 165 6.64 -32.48 21.08
C ARG A 165 7.37 -33.77 21.47
N GLU A 166 6.99 -34.39 22.60
CA GLU A 166 7.04 -35.86 22.69
C GLU A 166 6.03 -36.45 21.68
N PRO A 167 6.31 -37.65 21.14
CA PRO A 167 5.56 -38.18 20.00
C PRO A 167 4.13 -38.56 20.42
N ALA A 168 3.18 -37.69 20.19
CA ALA A 168 1.76 -38.05 20.21
C ALA A 168 1.34 -38.33 18.75
N GLU A 169 1.21 -39.59 18.41
CA GLU A 169 0.55 -40.07 17.19
C GLU A 169 -0.85 -39.45 17.09
N LEU A 170 -1.09 -38.65 16.07
CA LEU A 170 -2.42 -38.14 15.76
C LEU A 170 -2.92 -38.76 14.44
N MET A 171 -3.76 -39.76 14.59
CA MET A 171 -4.56 -40.34 13.53
C MET A 171 -5.69 -39.36 13.17
N VAL A 172 -5.61 -38.70 12.00
CA VAL A 172 -6.71 -37.91 11.45
C VAL A 172 -7.22 -38.58 10.19
N THR A 173 -8.36 -39.24 10.29
CA THR A 173 -9.17 -39.71 9.17
C THR A 173 -9.97 -38.53 8.61
N ALA A 174 -9.60 -38.04 7.44
CA ALA A 174 -10.37 -37.03 6.72
C ALA A 174 -11.47 -37.70 5.90
N GLY A 175 -12.71 -37.53 6.31
CA GLY A 175 -13.89 -37.85 5.50
C GLY A 175 -13.99 -36.89 4.31
N ARG A 176 -13.87 -37.41 3.08
CA ARG A 176 -14.17 -36.68 1.84
C ARG A 176 -15.69 -36.67 1.63
N SER A 177 -16.34 -35.51 1.84
CA SER A 177 -17.69 -35.28 1.31
C SER A 177 -17.60 -34.70 -0.10
N ALA A 178 -18.34 -35.30 -1.04
CA ALA A 178 -18.49 -34.82 -2.41
C ALA A 178 -19.26 -33.50 -2.42
N GLY A 179 -18.71 -32.45 -3.05
CA GLY A 179 -19.30 -31.12 -3.14
C GLY A 179 -18.56 -30.08 -2.35
N GLY A 180 -17.27 -29.85 -2.65
CA GLY A 180 -16.50 -28.79 -1.99
C GLY A 180 -16.97 -27.37 -2.36
N PRO A 181 -16.80 -26.37 -1.47
CA PRO A 181 -17.21 -25.00 -1.71
C PRO A 181 -16.55 -24.43 -2.97
N SER A 182 -17.28 -23.59 -3.71
CA SER A 182 -16.76 -22.91 -4.91
C SER A 182 -15.54 -22.04 -4.58
N GLU A 183 -14.70 -21.73 -5.59
CA GLU A 183 -13.51 -20.89 -5.39
C GLU A 183 -13.86 -19.54 -4.70
N GLY A 184 -14.95 -18.90 -5.12
CA GLY A 184 -15.43 -17.68 -4.49
C GLY A 184 -15.91 -17.84 -3.04
N GLN A 185 -16.43 -19.02 -2.67
CA GLN A 185 -16.78 -19.33 -1.26
C GLN A 185 -15.54 -19.55 -0.42
N ARG A 186 -14.51 -20.21 -0.96
CA ARG A 186 -13.21 -20.41 -0.27
C ARG A 186 -12.48 -19.08 -0.07
N GLU A 187 -12.47 -18.20 -1.07
CA GLU A 187 -11.86 -16.87 -0.95
C GLU A 187 -12.57 -16.03 0.13
N ARG A 188 -13.90 -16.10 0.20
CA ARG A 188 -14.67 -15.41 1.25
C ARG A 188 -14.38 -15.94 2.63
N ALA A 189 -14.37 -17.25 2.80
CA ALA A 189 -14.04 -17.87 4.07
C ALA A 189 -12.61 -17.50 4.52
N ALA A 190 -11.65 -17.49 3.61
CA ALA A 190 -10.27 -17.08 3.88
C ALA A 190 -10.19 -15.60 4.28
N ALA A 191 -10.97 -14.71 3.65
CA ALA A 191 -11.01 -13.29 3.99
C ALA A 191 -11.56 -13.07 5.42
N VAL A 192 -12.67 -13.73 5.76
CA VAL A 192 -13.24 -13.65 7.12
C VAL A 192 -12.25 -14.19 8.16
N GLN A 193 -11.58 -15.31 7.89
CA GLN A 193 -10.56 -15.86 8.79
C GLN A 193 -9.36 -14.93 8.95
N ALA A 194 -8.97 -14.22 7.89
CA ALA A 194 -7.92 -13.20 7.97
C ALA A 194 -8.33 -12.03 8.88
N ASP A 195 -9.57 -11.55 8.75
CA ASP A 195 -10.07 -10.46 9.60
C ASP A 195 -10.17 -10.89 11.08
N LEU A 196 -10.58 -12.13 11.34
CA LEU A 196 -10.57 -12.70 12.70
C LEU A 196 -9.16 -12.71 13.30
N ARG A 197 -8.15 -13.15 12.51
CA ARG A 197 -6.74 -13.10 12.96
C ARG A 197 -6.26 -11.67 13.20
N LEU A 198 -6.62 -10.73 12.35
CA LEU A 198 -6.30 -9.31 12.54
C LEU A 198 -6.95 -8.76 13.81
N ALA A 199 -8.21 -9.11 14.05
CA ALA A 199 -8.94 -8.68 15.25
C ALA A 199 -8.34 -9.21 16.57
N THR A 200 -7.54 -10.28 16.56
CA THR A 200 -6.81 -10.73 17.75
C THR A 200 -5.62 -9.86 18.13
N MET A 201 -5.13 -9.02 17.22
CA MET A 201 -4.02 -8.11 17.47
C MET A 201 -4.39 -7.04 18.52
N SER A 202 -3.45 -6.64 19.37
CA SER A 202 -3.69 -5.57 20.33
C SER A 202 -3.69 -4.19 19.64
N TYR A 203 -4.43 -3.21 20.16
CA TYR A 203 -4.44 -1.84 19.62
C TYR A 203 -3.06 -1.21 19.51
N PRO A 204 -2.16 -1.30 20.51
CA PRO A 204 -0.81 -0.75 20.37
C PRO A 204 -0.02 -1.37 19.21
N ARG A 205 -0.17 -2.67 18.95
CA ARG A 205 0.44 -3.33 17.79
C ARG A 205 -0.14 -2.82 16.49
N ALA A 206 -1.46 -2.67 16.39
CA ALA A 206 -2.10 -2.10 15.21
C ALA A 206 -1.62 -0.65 14.95
N VAL A 207 -1.53 0.17 15.99
CA VAL A 207 -1.02 1.54 15.91
C VAL A 207 0.45 1.56 15.49
N SER A 208 1.31 0.66 15.97
CA SER A 208 2.71 0.58 15.54
C SER A 208 2.84 0.21 14.06
N VAL A 209 1.99 -0.69 13.57
CA VAL A 209 1.92 -1.03 12.14
C VAL A 209 1.46 0.18 11.32
N GLY A 210 0.44 0.90 11.78
CA GLY A 210 -0.04 2.12 11.13
C GLY A 210 0.99 3.25 11.15
N ALA A 211 1.72 3.44 12.24
CA ALA A 211 2.77 4.46 12.37
C ALA A 211 3.94 4.23 11.40
N ALA A 212 4.21 3.00 10.99
CA ALA A 212 5.22 2.71 9.97
C ALA A 212 4.94 3.44 8.65
N GLN A 213 3.68 3.77 8.35
CA GLN A 213 3.30 4.53 7.16
C GLN A 213 3.92 5.94 7.11
N ILE A 214 4.36 6.50 8.25
CA ILE A 214 5.06 7.79 8.31
C ILE A 214 6.32 7.77 7.45
N LEU A 215 7.03 6.64 7.40
CA LEU A 215 8.22 6.48 6.56
C LEU A 215 7.90 6.64 5.07
N ALA A 216 6.68 6.34 4.65
CA ALA A 216 6.26 6.45 3.26
C ALA A 216 5.97 7.89 2.80
N LEU A 217 6.03 8.87 3.70
CA LEU A 217 6.05 10.29 3.32
C LEU A 217 7.36 10.65 2.58
N LEU A 218 8.40 9.82 2.68
CA LEU A 218 9.64 9.93 1.93
C LEU A 218 9.43 9.31 0.53
N ALA A 219 9.54 10.12 -0.53
CA ALA A 219 9.43 9.64 -1.90
C ALA A 219 10.48 8.55 -2.17
N GLY A 220 10.04 7.35 -2.54
CA GLY A 220 10.89 6.16 -2.69
C GLY A 220 10.62 5.07 -1.65
N ILE A 221 10.08 5.40 -0.48
CA ILE A 221 9.59 4.40 0.48
C ILE A 221 8.15 4.01 0.12
N SER A 222 7.88 2.72 0.06
CA SER A 222 6.53 2.20 -0.20
C SER A 222 5.72 2.16 1.09
N ARG A 223 4.54 2.81 1.10
CA ARG A 223 3.61 2.76 2.22
C ARG A 223 3.19 1.32 2.53
N ASP A 224 2.74 0.59 1.51
CA ASP A 224 2.32 -0.79 1.69
C ASP A 224 3.52 -1.68 2.08
N GLY A 225 4.71 -1.40 1.52
CA GLY A 225 5.94 -2.11 1.87
C GLY A 225 6.28 -2.01 3.36
N VAL A 226 6.38 -0.80 3.91
CA VAL A 226 6.73 -0.61 5.34
C VAL A 226 5.61 -1.11 6.26
N THR A 227 4.35 -0.97 5.86
CA THR A 227 3.21 -1.46 6.63
C THR A 227 3.18 -2.98 6.68
N ILE A 228 3.43 -3.65 5.54
CA ILE A 228 3.55 -5.12 5.49
C ILE A 228 4.70 -5.58 6.37
N VAL A 229 5.89 -4.97 6.24
CA VAL A 229 7.06 -5.33 7.06
C VAL A 229 6.76 -5.14 8.54
N ALA A 230 6.16 -4.02 8.94
CA ALA A 230 5.75 -3.80 10.33
C ALA A 230 4.76 -4.86 10.81
N GLY A 231 3.79 -5.26 9.97
CA GLY A 231 2.87 -6.37 10.26
C GLY A 231 3.59 -7.71 10.45
N LEU A 232 4.56 -8.03 9.58
CA LEU A 232 5.40 -9.24 9.73
C LEU A 232 6.18 -9.23 11.06
N MET A 233 6.72 -8.08 11.46
CA MET A 233 7.42 -7.94 12.75
C MET A 233 6.48 -8.12 13.95
N GLN A 234 5.17 -7.86 13.78
CA GLN A 234 4.14 -8.13 14.79
C GLN A 234 3.60 -9.55 14.73
N GLY A 235 4.16 -10.43 13.90
CA GLY A 235 3.81 -11.84 13.80
C GLY A 235 2.68 -12.16 12.84
N LEU A 236 2.22 -11.20 12.02
CA LEU A 236 1.22 -11.47 11.00
C LEU A 236 1.81 -12.35 9.86
N SER A 237 0.93 -13.12 9.21
CA SER A 237 1.28 -13.75 7.93
C SER A 237 1.51 -12.70 6.85
N ARG A 238 2.17 -13.05 5.74
CA ARG A 238 2.37 -12.12 4.61
C ARG A 238 1.03 -11.66 4.03
N GLU A 239 0.09 -12.56 3.89
CA GLU A 239 -1.26 -12.27 3.38
C GLU A 239 -2.02 -11.35 4.34
N ASP A 240 -2.03 -11.65 5.65
CA ASP A 240 -2.73 -10.82 6.65
C ASP A 240 -2.09 -9.43 6.77
N ALA A 241 -0.75 -9.33 6.74
CA ALA A 241 -0.04 -8.07 6.77
C ALA A 241 -0.35 -7.20 5.54
N ALA A 242 -0.39 -7.81 4.33
CA ALA A 242 -0.77 -7.10 3.11
C ALA A 242 -2.24 -6.67 3.13
N ARG A 243 -3.14 -7.55 3.58
CA ARG A 243 -4.55 -7.22 3.73
C ARG A 243 -4.76 -6.04 4.68
N PHE A 244 -4.09 -6.05 5.85
CA PHE A 244 -4.17 -4.94 6.80
C PHE A 244 -3.57 -3.66 6.24
N ALA A 245 -2.44 -3.73 5.51
CA ALA A 245 -1.86 -2.59 4.82
C ALA A 245 -2.84 -1.95 3.84
N PHE A 246 -3.54 -2.73 3.01
CA PHE A 246 -4.53 -2.22 2.06
C PHE A 246 -5.77 -1.63 2.74
N LEU A 247 -6.23 -2.23 3.84
CA LEU A 247 -7.32 -1.66 4.64
C LEU A 247 -6.91 -0.33 5.27
N LEU A 248 -5.66 -0.19 5.77
CA LEU A 248 -5.13 1.08 6.27
C LEU A 248 -4.92 2.11 5.18
N ALA A 249 -4.49 1.67 4.00
CA ALA A 249 -4.25 2.52 2.84
C ALA A 249 -5.51 3.27 2.39
N THR A 250 -6.64 2.57 2.38
CA THR A 250 -7.90 3.10 1.84
C THR A 250 -8.33 4.42 2.51
N PRO A 251 -8.52 4.52 3.85
CA PRO A 251 -8.91 5.77 4.48
C PRO A 251 -7.83 6.87 4.37
N VAL A 252 -6.55 6.51 4.39
CA VAL A 252 -5.44 7.47 4.26
C VAL A 252 -5.47 8.13 2.88
N ILE A 253 -5.57 7.34 1.81
CA ILE A 253 -5.59 7.87 0.43
C ILE A 253 -6.88 8.66 0.20
N LEU A 254 -8.02 8.16 0.66
CA LEU A 254 -9.29 8.88 0.53
C LEU A 254 -9.28 10.22 1.25
N ALA A 255 -8.73 10.29 2.46
CA ALA A 255 -8.61 11.54 3.20
C ALA A 255 -7.68 12.52 2.48
N ALA A 256 -6.50 12.06 2.03
CA ALA A 256 -5.58 12.88 1.27
C ALA A 256 -6.18 13.35 -0.07
N GLY A 257 -6.89 12.46 -0.77
CA GLY A 257 -7.60 12.77 -2.01
C GLY A 257 -8.71 13.80 -1.79
N ALA A 258 -9.52 13.63 -0.76
CA ALA A 258 -10.63 14.55 -0.44
C ALA A 258 -10.13 15.97 -0.17
N LEU A 259 -9.00 16.12 0.51
CA LEU A 259 -8.37 17.41 0.76
C LEU A 259 -7.88 18.11 -0.52
N LYS A 260 -7.58 17.34 -1.57
CA LYS A 260 -7.02 17.83 -2.83
C LYS A 260 -8.01 17.84 -4.02
N ILE A 261 -9.23 17.33 -3.84
CA ILE A 261 -10.28 17.40 -4.86
C ILE A 261 -10.55 18.85 -5.33
N PRO A 262 -10.57 19.89 -4.46
CA PRO A 262 -10.76 21.26 -4.91
C PRO A 262 -9.68 21.70 -5.92
N ASP A 263 -8.41 21.30 -5.72
CA ASP A 263 -7.31 21.60 -6.64
C ASP A 263 -7.54 20.95 -8.01
N LEU A 264 -8.07 19.72 -8.01
CA LEU A 264 -8.38 18.95 -9.23
C LEU A 264 -9.53 19.57 -10.04
N LEU A 265 -10.56 20.05 -9.35
CA LEU A 265 -11.73 20.69 -9.97
C LEU A 265 -11.49 22.16 -10.33
N GLY A 266 -10.45 22.75 -9.76
CA GLY A 266 -10.04 24.15 -9.94
C GLY A 266 -9.24 24.41 -11.23
N PRO A 267 -8.57 25.58 -11.29
CA PRO A 267 -7.78 26.00 -12.46
C PRO A 267 -6.67 25.03 -12.86
N LEU A 268 -6.08 24.29 -11.89
CA LEU A 268 -5.00 23.32 -12.13
C LEU A 268 -5.44 22.11 -12.98
N GLY A 269 -6.72 21.73 -12.92
CA GLY A 269 -7.29 20.66 -13.75
C GLY A 269 -7.75 21.12 -15.14
N ASN A 270 -7.77 22.44 -15.40
CA ASN A 270 -8.25 22.96 -16.67
C ASN A 270 -7.29 22.59 -17.83
N GLY A 271 -7.89 22.09 -18.93
CA GLY A 271 -7.14 21.69 -20.12
C GLY A 271 -6.56 20.27 -20.07
N ILE A 272 -6.54 19.60 -18.89
CA ILE A 272 -6.00 18.23 -18.75
C ILE A 272 -7.02 17.21 -18.19
N ARG A 273 -8.32 17.55 -18.15
CA ARG A 273 -9.36 16.67 -17.59
C ARG A 273 -9.47 15.33 -18.30
N GLY A 274 -9.28 15.31 -19.64
CA GLY A 274 -9.28 14.07 -20.42
C GLY A 274 -8.12 13.15 -20.03
N GLN A 275 -6.93 13.72 -19.84
CA GLN A 275 -5.72 13.02 -19.41
C GLN A 275 -5.88 12.49 -17.97
N ILE A 276 -6.47 13.31 -17.07
CA ILE A 276 -6.77 12.89 -15.70
C ILE A 276 -7.73 11.69 -15.72
N LEU A 277 -8.80 11.75 -16.51
CA LEU A 277 -9.76 10.66 -16.61
C LEU A 277 -9.11 9.38 -17.15
N LEU A 278 -8.36 9.46 -18.25
CA LEU A 278 -7.67 8.31 -18.83
C LEU A 278 -6.68 7.69 -17.84
N GLY A 279 -5.81 8.51 -17.25
CA GLY A 279 -4.84 8.05 -16.28
C GLY A 279 -5.50 7.41 -15.05
N SER A 280 -6.58 8.02 -14.53
CA SER A 280 -7.35 7.51 -13.39
C SER A 280 -7.99 6.16 -13.69
N VAL A 281 -8.60 5.98 -14.86
CA VAL A 281 -9.17 4.69 -15.26
C VAL A 281 -8.10 3.60 -15.33
N LEU A 282 -6.98 3.89 -15.98
CA LEU A 282 -5.86 2.96 -16.10
C LEU A 282 -5.23 2.65 -14.72
N SER A 283 -5.10 3.66 -13.87
CA SER A 283 -4.61 3.51 -12.50
C SER A 283 -5.55 2.65 -11.65
N GLY A 284 -6.85 2.88 -11.73
CA GLY A 284 -7.84 2.07 -11.01
C GLY A 284 -7.85 0.60 -11.46
N ILE A 285 -7.80 0.34 -12.77
CA ILE A 285 -7.70 -1.02 -13.32
C ILE A 285 -6.39 -1.68 -12.87
N GLY A 286 -5.26 -0.98 -13.01
CA GLY A 286 -3.95 -1.47 -12.58
C GLY A 286 -3.93 -1.80 -11.09
N ALA A 287 -4.50 -0.95 -10.24
CA ALA A 287 -4.59 -1.17 -8.80
C ALA A 287 -5.47 -2.38 -8.45
N TYR A 288 -6.64 -2.51 -9.07
CA TYR A 288 -7.53 -3.66 -8.83
C TYR A 288 -6.86 -5.00 -9.18
N LEU A 289 -6.20 -5.06 -10.33
CA LEU A 289 -5.47 -6.26 -10.76
C LEU A 289 -4.28 -6.53 -9.85
N SER A 290 -3.57 -5.49 -9.44
CA SER A 290 -2.38 -5.58 -8.58
C SER A 290 -2.72 -6.07 -7.18
N VAL A 291 -3.78 -5.56 -6.55
CA VAL A 291 -4.20 -6.04 -5.22
C VAL A 291 -4.62 -7.50 -5.25
N ARG A 292 -5.40 -7.89 -6.29
CA ARG A 292 -5.81 -9.27 -6.49
C ARG A 292 -4.61 -10.20 -6.68
N PHE A 293 -3.64 -9.79 -7.49
CA PHE A 293 -2.40 -10.53 -7.72
C PHE A 293 -1.57 -10.63 -6.44
N LEU A 294 -1.32 -9.51 -5.76
CA LEU A 294 -0.38 -9.47 -4.64
C LEU A 294 -0.89 -10.28 -3.44
N LEU A 295 -2.17 -10.21 -3.09
CA LEU A 295 -2.74 -11.03 -2.03
C LEU A 295 -2.61 -12.52 -2.33
N ARG A 296 -2.86 -12.93 -3.59
CA ARG A 296 -2.67 -14.34 -4.02
C ARG A 296 -1.19 -14.73 -4.00
N TYR A 297 -0.32 -13.85 -4.47
CA TYR A 297 1.14 -14.07 -4.51
C TYR A 297 1.73 -14.25 -3.12
N LEU A 298 1.36 -13.41 -2.15
CA LEU A 298 1.90 -13.42 -0.79
C LEU A 298 1.41 -14.58 0.08
N ARG A 299 0.45 -15.38 -0.38
CA ARG A 299 0.10 -16.66 0.27
C ARG A 299 1.27 -17.63 0.30
N THR A 300 2.04 -17.69 -0.79
CA THR A 300 3.10 -18.69 -0.98
C THR A 300 4.47 -18.09 -1.25
N ARG A 301 4.55 -16.83 -1.61
CA ARG A 301 5.78 -16.15 -2.05
C ARG A 301 6.21 -15.08 -1.06
N THR A 302 7.44 -14.59 -1.25
CA THR A 302 8.11 -13.64 -0.35
C THR A 302 8.12 -12.22 -0.93
N LEU A 303 8.44 -11.23 -0.08
CA LEU A 303 8.67 -9.84 -0.51
C LEU A 303 10.03 -9.64 -1.20
N THR A 304 10.93 -10.63 -1.14
CA THR A 304 12.30 -10.51 -1.64
C THR A 304 12.40 -10.02 -3.09
N PRO A 305 11.60 -10.50 -4.08
CA PRO A 305 11.72 -10.01 -5.45
C PRO A 305 11.44 -8.51 -5.58
N PHE A 306 10.47 -7.98 -4.81
CA PHE A 306 10.18 -6.54 -4.78
C PHE A 306 11.32 -5.76 -4.13
N GLY A 307 11.92 -6.31 -3.06
CA GLY A 307 13.08 -5.72 -2.40
C GLY A 307 14.29 -5.65 -3.32
N VAL A 308 14.58 -6.72 -4.07
CA VAL A 308 15.67 -6.75 -5.07
C VAL A 308 15.40 -5.74 -6.19
N TYR A 309 14.17 -5.67 -6.70
CA TYR A 309 13.78 -4.67 -7.69
C TYR A 309 14.04 -3.24 -7.18
N CYS A 310 13.56 -2.89 -5.98
CA CYS A 310 13.74 -1.56 -5.41
C CYS A 310 15.22 -1.22 -5.23
N LEU A 311 16.04 -2.18 -4.79
CA LEU A 311 17.47 -1.97 -4.60
C LEU A 311 18.17 -1.70 -5.94
N ILE A 312 17.92 -2.52 -6.96
CA ILE A 312 18.52 -2.36 -8.29
C ILE A 312 18.03 -1.07 -8.94
N ALA A 313 16.72 -0.82 -8.97
CA ALA A 313 16.14 0.36 -9.58
C ALA A 313 16.60 1.66 -8.90
N GLY A 314 16.66 1.66 -7.56
CA GLY A 314 17.15 2.80 -6.78
C GLY A 314 18.63 3.09 -7.06
N LEU A 315 19.50 2.09 -6.99
CA LEU A 315 20.94 2.26 -7.25
C LEU A 315 21.22 2.66 -8.70
N ALA A 316 20.52 2.04 -9.68
CA ALA A 316 20.64 2.39 -11.09
C ALA A 316 20.20 3.84 -11.35
N SER A 317 19.10 4.29 -10.72
CA SER A 317 18.63 5.67 -10.82
C SER A 317 19.65 6.67 -10.25
N ILE A 318 20.24 6.37 -9.09
CA ILE A 318 21.28 7.22 -8.49
C ILE A 318 22.50 7.31 -9.40
N ALA A 319 22.98 6.17 -9.92
CA ALA A 319 24.15 6.13 -10.80
C ALA A 319 23.89 6.94 -12.08
N TYR A 320 22.75 6.77 -12.72
CA TYR A 320 22.38 7.50 -13.93
C TYR A 320 22.28 9.00 -13.69
N LEU A 321 21.53 9.41 -12.65
CA LEU A 321 21.34 10.84 -12.34
C LEU A 321 22.62 11.52 -11.87
N GLY A 322 23.54 10.78 -11.21
CA GLY A 322 24.84 11.32 -10.81
C GLY A 322 25.84 11.50 -11.94
N VAL A 323 25.61 10.87 -13.11
CA VAL A 323 26.44 11.03 -14.31
C VAL A 323 25.90 12.11 -15.25
N VAL A 324 24.56 12.30 -15.28
CA VAL A 324 23.87 13.20 -16.23
C VAL A 324 23.70 14.61 -15.66
N GLN A 325 23.75 14.78 -14.34
CA GLN A 325 23.74 16.08 -13.63
C GLN A 325 25.16 16.52 -13.27
#